data_f5d54f7f7f07de2fe66c5ca2d1faa713
#
_entry.id   f5d54f7f7f07de2fe66c5ca2d1faa713
#
_cell.length_a   1.000
_cell.length_b   1.000
_cell.length_c   1.000
_cell.angle_alpha   90.00
_cell.angle_beta   90.00
_cell.angle_gamma   90.00
#
_symmetry.space_group_name_H-M   'P 1'
#
loop_
_entity.id
_entity.type
_entity.pdbx_description
1 polymer ?
#
loop_
_entity_poly.entity_id
_entity_poly.type
_entity_poly.pdbx_seq_one_letter_code
_entity_poly.pdbx_strand_id
1 'polypeptide(L)'
;ESDNLAVKGAAEYAADHDKGQHIITSETEHDAVIEVCEDLENKGFDVTYLPVDEDGQVRLEDIEDGIREDTVLISIMAANNEIGTTAPLEEIGEVAKEHEVFFHTDAVQALGYLDLDVEEMGIDLMSISGHKIYGPKGIGALYVRRRNPKVKLNPLLHGGGHERGWRSGTLNVPSIVGFGKAVQLADRDREERAQHVDELTSYMWNRLNDELDDIVLNGHPENRIPNNLNISFTGVENKALVKNLQPDIAVSAGSACTTGSGKVEASHVLQAITVDEDRWHNAIRFGVGKDNTRAEIEYATDELIRIVNRLRNLTF
;
A
#
# COMPACT_ATOMS: atom_id res chain seq x y z
N GLU A 1 -3.54 -6.60 -11.27
CA GLU A 1 -4.70 -7.32 -11.86
C GLU A 1 -5.79 -7.54 -10.80
N SER A 2 -5.44 -7.93 -9.55
CA SER A 2 -6.43 -8.16 -8.48
C SER A 2 -7.21 -6.89 -8.14
N ASP A 3 -6.55 -5.75 -7.93
CA ASP A 3 -7.18 -4.46 -7.65
C ASP A 3 -8.10 -4.04 -8.81
N ASN A 4 -7.60 -4.14 -10.03
CA ASN A 4 -8.39 -3.86 -11.22
C ASN A 4 -9.65 -4.73 -11.29
N LEU A 5 -9.54 -6.04 -11.02
CA LEU A 5 -10.69 -6.94 -11.02
C LEU A 5 -11.65 -6.64 -9.87
N ALA A 6 -11.15 -6.30 -8.69
CA ALA A 6 -11.97 -5.93 -7.55
C ALA A 6 -12.77 -4.66 -7.85
N VAL A 7 -12.09 -3.57 -8.17
CA VAL A 7 -12.73 -2.25 -8.33
C VAL A 7 -13.58 -2.20 -9.60
N LYS A 8 -13.00 -2.48 -10.78
CA LYS A 8 -13.76 -2.46 -12.04
C LYS A 8 -14.85 -3.51 -12.08
N GLY A 9 -14.49 -4.74 -11.67
CA GLY A 9 -15.44 -5.85 -11.72
C GLY A 9 -16.66 -5.64 -10.83
N ALA A 10 -16.50 -5.07 -9.63
CA ALA A 10 -17.60 -4.74 -8.74
C ALA A 10 -18.42 -3.55 -9.26
N ALA A 11 -17.76 -2.46 -9.66
CA ALA A 11 -18.40 -1.26 -10.14
C ALA A 11 -19.21 -1.50 -11.42
N GLU A 12 -18.61 -2.11 -12.44
CA GLU A 12 -19.28 -2.41 -13.70
C GLU A 12 -20.43 -3.41 -13.51
N TYR A 13 -20.27 -4.42 -12.62
CA TYR A 13 -21.37 -5.32 -12.29
C TYR A 13 -22.53 -4.58 -11.64
N ALA A 14 -22.26 -3.65 -10.72
CA ALA A 14 -23.30 -2.87 -10.05
C ALA A 14 -24.06 -1.97 -11.04
N ALA A 15 -23.35 -1.27 -11.92
CA ALA A 15 -23.94 -0.42 -12.95
C ALA A 15 -24.81 -1.22 -13.94
N ASP A 16 -24.36 -2.39 -14.39
CA ASP A 16 -25.12 -3.27 -15.29
C ASP A 16 -26.41 -3.81 -14.66
N HIS A 17 -26.58 -3.67 -13.34
CA HIS A 17 -27.73 -4.16 -12.57
C HIS A 17 -28.48 -3.04 -11.83
N ASP A 18 -28.28 -1.78 -12.22
CA ASP A 18 -28.95 -0.59 -11.66
C ASP A 18 -28.79 -0.46 -10.13
N LYS A 19 -27.60 -0.85 -9.59
CA LYS A 19 -27.33 -0.81 -8.15
C LYS A 19 -26.59 0.44 -7.68
N GLY A 20 -26.00 1.18 -8.60
CA GLY A 20 -25.25 2.40 -8.33
C GLY A 20 -23.95 2.51 -9.13
N GLN A 21 -23.33 3.67 -9.06
CA GLN A 21 -22.12 4.01 -9.83
C GLN A 21 -21.12 4.85 -9.02
N HIS A 22 -21.22 4.87 -7.69
CA HIS A 22 -20.32 5.62 -6.83
C HIS A 22 -19.36 4.71 -6.09
N ILE A 23 -18.09 5.14 -6.03
CA ILE A 23 -16.98 4.47 -5.37
C ILE A 23 -16.33 5.44 -4.39
N ILE A 24 -15.95 4.95 -3.22
CA ILE A 24 -15.15 5.68 -2.24
C ILE A 24 -13.76 5.04 -2.18
N THR A 25 -12.70 5.84 -2.26
CA THR A 25 -11.31 5.42 -2.11
C THR A 25 -10.50 6.51 -1.41
N SER A 26 -9.20 6.31 -1.15
CA SER A 26 -8.36 7.34 -0.55
C SER A 26 -7.39 7.97 -1.56
N GLU A 27 -6.93 9.19 -1.27
CA GLU A 27 -5.91 9.88 -2.08
C GLU A 27 -4.54 9.20 -2.02
N THR A 28 -4.33 8.30 -1.06
CA THR A 28 -3.04 7.63 -0.82
C THR A 28 -2.97 6.18 -1.31
N GLU A 29 -3.96 5.76 -2.08
CA GLU A 29 -3.97 4.41 -2.68
C GLU A 29 -2.78 4.21 -3.64
N HIS A 30 -2.48 2.94 -3.91
CA HIS A 30 -1.55 2.59 -4.97
C HIS A 30 -2.13 2.91 -6.36
N ASP A 31 -1.27 3.27 -7.33
CA ASP A 31 -1.67 3.56 -8.73
C ASP A 31 -2.59 2.49 -9.33
N ALA A 32 -2.46 1.23 -8.90
CA ALA A 32 -3.32 0.13 -9.34
C ALA A 32 -4.80 0.31 -8.95
N VAL A 33 -5.11 1.18 -7.98
CA VAL A 33 -6.46 1.58 -7.57
C VAL A 33 -6.79 2.96 -8.14
N ILE A 34 -5.90 3.95 -7.97
CA ILE A 34 -6.12 5.33 -8.45
C ILE A 34 -6.41 5.35 -9.96
N GLU A 35 -5.52 4.81 -10.80
CA GLU A 35 -5.71 4.81 -12.26
C GLU A 35 -6.95 4.03 -12.70
N VAL A 36 -7.38 3.02 -11.92
CA VAL A 36 -8.62 2.30 -12.18
C VAL A 36 -9.84 3.16 -11.87
N CYS A 37 -9.80 3.93 -10.79
CA CYS A 37 -10.87 4.87 -10.44
C CYS A 37 -10.96 5.97 -11.50
N GLU A 38 -9.85 6.55 -11.95
CA GLU A 38 -9.82 7.53 -13.04
C GLU A 38 -10.39 6.98 -14.38
N ASP A 39 -10.10 5.71 -14.71
CA ASP A 39 -10.69 5.06 -15.90
C ASP A 39 -12.21 4.88 -15.75
N LEU A 40 -12.69 4.61 -14.53
CA LEU A 40 -14.12 4.52 -14.25
C LEU A 40 -14.81 5.89 -14.31
N GLU A 41 -14.20 6.97 -13.81
CA GLU A 41 -14.71 8.34 -13.96
C GLU A 41 -14.89 8.71 -15.44
N ASN A 42 -13.90 8.36 -16.29
CA ASN A 42 -14.01 8.55 -17.75
C ASN A 42 -15.15 7.74 -18.40
N LYS A 43 -15.70 6.74 -17.69
CA LYS A 43 -16.88 5.94 -18.10
C LYS A 43 -18.18 6.41 -17.46
N GLY A 44 -18.15 7.49 -16.66
CA GLY A 44 -19.32 8.10 -16.05
C GLY A 44 -19.65 7.59 -14.64
N PHE A 45 -18.71 6.93 -13.98
CA PHE A 45 -18.81 6.66 -12.54
C PHE A 45 -18.41 7.90 -11.73
N ASP A 46 -18.94 8.03 -10.52
CA ASP A 46 -18.50 9.01 -9.56
C ASP A 46 -17.51 8.36 -8.60
N VAL A 47 -16.40 9.05 -8.31
CA VAL A 47 -15.40 8.60 -7.33
C VAL A 47 -15.19 9.69 -6.28
N THR A 48 -15.29 9.31 -5.00
CA THR A 48 -14.88 10.16 -3.89
C THR A 48 -13.49 9.71 -3.41
N TYR A 49 -12.50 10.57 -3.58
CA TYR A 49 -11.16 10.39 -3.03
C TYR A 49 -11.11 11.05 -1.65
N LEU A 50 -11.04 10.23 -0.61
CA LEU A 50 -10.99 10.72 0.76
C LEU A 50 -9.62 11.31 1.09
N PRO A 51 -9.57 12.47 1.74
CA PRO A 51 -8.33 12.99 2.27
C PRO A 51 -7.82 12.12 3.42
N VAL A 52 -6.55 12.26 3.72
CA VAL A 52 -5.91 11.64 4.88
C VAL A 52 -5.38 12.72 5.84
N ASP A 53 -5.17 12.35 7.09
CA ASP A 53 -4.50 13.22 8.05
C ASP A 53 -2.96 13.28 7.83
N GLU A 54 -2.24 14.01 8.69
CA GLU A 54 -0.78 14.17 8.62
C GLU A 54 0.01 12.87 8.81
N ASP A 55 -0.64 11.85 9.36
CA ASP A 55 -0.12 10.49 9.56
C ASP A 55 -0.51 9.53 8.42
N GLY A 56 -1.32 9.99 7.47
CA GLY A 56 -1.78 9.23 6.32
C GLY A 56 -2.94 8.29 6.63
N GLN A 57 -3.72 8.55 7.69
CA GLN A 57 -4.92 7.79 8.02
C GLN A 57 -6.17 8.45 7.46
N VAL A 58 -7.08 7.63 6.90
CA VAL A 58 -8.43 8.04 6.54
C VAL A 58 -9.28 8.08 7.82
N ARG A 59 -10.10 9.14 8.01
CA ARG A 59 -11.02 9.24 9.13
C ARG A 59 -12.32 8.49 8.81
N LEU A 60 -12.83 7.77 9.80
CA LEU A 60 -14.08 7.01 9.65
C LEU A 60 -15.28 7.93 9.33
N GLU A 61 -15.32 9.11 9.93
CA GLU A 61 -16.36 10.11 9.67
C GLU A 61 -16.38 10.54 8.19
N ASP A 62 -15.21 10.67 7.55
CA ASP A 62 -15.12 11.04 6.13
C ASP A 62 -15.64 9.90 5.23
N ILE A 63 -15.46 8.64 5.63
CA ILE A 63 -16.05 7.48 4.94
C ILE A 63 -17.58 7.52 5.06
N GLU A 64 -18.11 7.67 6.29
CA GLU A 64 -19.56 7.71 6.54
C GLU A 64 -20.23 8.86 5.78
N ASP A 65 -19.67 10.05 5.86
CA ASP A 65 -20.17 11.26 5.19
C ASP A 65 -20.12 11.12 3.65
N GLY A 66 -19.16 10.34 3.14
CA GLY A 66 -19.00 10.07 1.70
C GLY A 66 -20.01 9.05 1.13
N ILE A 67 -20.65 8.24 1.99
CA ILE A 67 -21.59 7.20 1.53
C ILE A 67 -22.91 7.82 1.01
N ARG A 68 -23.33 7.38 -0.17
CA ARG A 68 -24.57 7.78 -0.86
C ARG A 68 -25.42 6.56 -1.16
N GLU A 69 -26.69 6.79 -1.57
CA GLU A 69 -27.59 5.69 -1.98
C GLU A 69 -27.06 4.86 -3.14
N ASP A 70 -26.24 5.45 -4.01
CA ASP A 70 -25.63 4.81 -5.16
C ASP A 70 -24.16 4.36 -4.94
N THR A 71 -23.67 4.40 -3.69
CA THR A 71 -22.33 3.89 -3.34
C THR A 71 -22.32 2.36 -3.40
N VAL A 72 -21.38 1.80 -4.16
CA VAL A 72 -21.30 0.34 -4.39
C VAL A 72 -20.04 -0.29 -3.81
N LEU A 73 -18.99 0.51 -3.60
CA LEU A 73 -17.71 0.02 -3.15
C LEU A 73 -16.96 1.07 -2.32
N ILE A 74 -16.40 0.64 -1.19
CA ILE A 74 -15.35 1.33 -0.45
C ILE A 74 -14.06 0.56 -0.69
N SER A 75 -13.01 1.24 -1.16
CA SER A 75 -11.71 0.63 -1.46
C SER A 75 -10.61 1.40 -0.73
N ILE A 76 -10.14 0.85 0.40
CA ILE A 76 -9.10 1.45 1.25
C ILE A 76 -8.00 0.42 1.48
N MET A 77 -6.75 0.79 1.19
CA MET A 77 -5.61 -0.11 1.35
C MET A 77 -5.32 -0.44 2.82
N ALA A 78 -4.94 -1.69 3.09
CA ALA A 78 -4.66 -2.15 4.45
C ALA A 78 -3.39 -1.54 5.05
N ALA A 79 -2.39 -1.27 4.22
CA ALA A 79 -1.13 -0.65 4.64
C ALA A 79 -0.50 0.10 3.48
N ASN A 80 -0.12 1.35 3.70
CA ASN A 80 0.47 2.19 2.67
C ASN A 80 1.89 1.73 2.31
N ASN A 81 2.16 1.60 1.02
CA ASN A 81 3.43 1.10 0.49
C ASN A 81 4.58 2.10 0.59
N GLU A 82 4.31 3.38 0.82
CA GLU A 82 5.33 4.42 0.92
C GLU A 82 5.64 4.80 2.36
N ILE A 83 4.65 5.11 3.16
CA ILE A 83 4.79 5.59 4.53
C ILE A 83 4.54 4.53 5.60
N GLY A 84 4.01 3.38 5.22
CA GLY A 84 3.80 2.24 6.12
C GLY A 84 2.54 2.30 6.98
N THR A 85 1.82 3.41 7.03
CA THR A 85 0.59 3.60 7.83
C THR A 85 -0.45 2.53 7.51
N THR A 86 -1.11 1.99 8.54
CA THR A 86 -2.16 0.98 8.42
C THR A 86 -3.55 1.59 8.60
N ALA A 87 -4.53 1.07 7.86
CA ALA A 87 -5.92 1.47 7.99
C ALA A 87 -6.64 0.68 9.10
N PRO A 88 -7.67 1.25 9.77
CA PRO A 88 -8.51 0.58 10.75
C PRO A 88 -9.56 -0.29 10.04
N LEU A 89 -9.13 -1.49 9.58
CA LEU A 89 -9.93 -2.33 8.67
C LEU A 89 -11.23 -2.84 9.30
N GLU A 90 -11.23 -3.15 10.60
CA GLU A 90 -12.42 -3.65 11.30
C GLU A 90 -13.50 -2.57 11.34
N GLU A 91 -13.13 -1.36 11.73
CA GLU A 91 -14.04 -0.22 11.81
C GLU A 91 -14.58 0.18 10.42
N ILE A 92 -13.73 0.15 9.39
CA ILE A 92 -14.16 0.39 8.00
C ILE A 92 -15.14 -0.69 7.54
N GLY A 93 -14.87 -1.95 7.86
CA GLY A 93 -15.76 -3.07 7.55
C GLY A 93 -17.11 -3.00 8.26
N GLU A 94 -17.14 -2.51 9.51
CA GLU A 94 -18.38 -2.25 10.24
C GLU A 94 -19.22 -1.16 9.53
N VAL A 95 -18.61 -0.02 9.18
CA VAL A 95 -19.26 1.07 8.43
C VAL A 95 -19.79 0.56 7.10
N ALA A 96 -18.98 -0.15 6.31
CA ALA A 96 -19.39 -0.70 5.03
C ALA A 96 -20.60 -1.66 5.15
N LYS A 97 -20.58 -2.50 6.18
CA LYS A 97 -21.64 -3.46 6.46
C LYS A 97 -22.96 -2.78 6.91
N GLU A 98 -22.88 -1.75 7.75
CA GLU A 98 -24.05 -0.99 8.22
C GLU A 98 -24.76 -0.29 7.08
N HIS A 99 -24.00 0.15 6.05
CA HIS A 99 -24.54 0.82 4.86
C HIS A 99 -24.78 -0.12 3.68
N GLU A 100 -24.58 -1.44 3.84
CA GLU A 100 -24.75 -2.46 2.78
C GLU A 100 -23.86 -2.20 1.54
N VAL A 101 -22.69 -1.55 1.71
CA VAL A 101 -21.67 -1.28 0.68
C VAL A 101 -20.58 -2.35 0.73
N PHE A 102 -20.05 -2.77 -0.42
CA PHE A 102 -18.93 -3.70 -0.43
C PHE A 102 -17.62 -3.04 0.03
N PHE A 103 -16.82 -3.78 0.81
CA PHE A 103 -15.50 -3.35 1.25
C PHE A 103 -14.39 -4.14 0.54
N HIS A 104 -13.55 -3.41 -0.20
CA HIS A 104 -12.30 -3.89 -0.79
C HIS A 104 -11.10 -3.31 -0.06
N THR A 105 -10.06 -4.13 0.13
CA THR A 105 -8.77 -3.66 0.59
C THR A 105 -7.63 -4.19 -0.27
N ASP A 106 -6.70 -3.30 -0.67
CA ASP A 106 -5.38 -3.70 -1.14
C ASP A 106 -4.51 -4.09 0.06
N ALA A 107 -4.36 -5.40 0.29
CA ALA A 107 -3.56 -5.96 1.37
C ALA A 107 -2.16 -6.41 0.92
N VAL A 108 -1.70 -5.92 -0.24
CA VAL A 108 -0.42 -6.32 -0.85
C VAL A 108 0.77 -6.05 0.08
N GLN A 109 0.75 -4.97 0.85
CA GLN A 109 1.81 -4.66 1.81
C GLN A 109 1.56 -5.26 3.21
N ALA A 110 0.31 -5.56 3.54
CA ALA A 110 -0.08 -6.02 4.86
C ALA A 110 0.14 -7.53 5.06
N LEU A 111 -0.10 -8.33 4.01
CA LEU A 111 0.02 -9.79 4.09
C LEU A 111 1.44 -10.22 4.48
N GLY A 112 1.53 -10.95 5.59
CA GLY A 112 2.80 -11.42 6.14
C GLY A 112 3.33 -10.58 7.31
N TYR A 113 2.68 -9.45 7.63
CA TYR A 113 3.00 -8.61 8.79
C TYR A 113 1.79 -8.40 9.71
N LEU A 114 0.59 -8.21 9.13
CA LEU A 114 -0.64 -8.04 9.88
C LEU A 114 -1.43 -9.35 9.95
N ASP A 115 -2.22 -9.51 11.00
CA ASP A 115 -3.25 -10.53 11.08
C ASP A 115 -4.47 -10.07 10.29
N LEU A 116 -4.80 -10.80 9.24
CA LEU A 116 -5.88 -10.43 8.33
C LEU A 116 -6.96 -11.52 8.37
N ASP A 117 -8.03 -11.27 9.12
CA ASP A 117 -9.24 -12.10 9.11
C ASP A 117 -10.37 -11.40 8.36
N VAL A 118 -10.70 -11.90 7.18
CA VAL A 118 -11.72 -11.29 6.32
C VAL A 118 -13.13 -11.32 6.90
N GLU A 119 -13.41 -12.22 7.85
CA GLU A 119 -14.70 -12.30 8.52
C GLU A 119 -14.80 -11.28 9.66
N GLU A 120 -13.77 -11.18 10.49
CA GLU A 120 -13.69 -10.22 11.60
C GLU A 120 -13.64 -8.79 11.07
N MET A 121 -12.84 -8.56 10.02
CA MET A 121 -12.67 -7.24 9.39
C MET A 121 -13.76 -6.89 8.37
N GLY A 122 -14.79 -7.71 8.21
CA GLY A 122 -15.88 -7.41 7.26
C GLY A 122 -15.47 -7.26 5.79
N ILE A 123 -14.29 -7.76 5.39
CA ILE A 123 -13.73 -7.58 4.06
C ILE A 123 -14.47 -8.45 3.04
N ASP A 124 -14.97 -7.85 1.97
CA ASP A 124 -15.66 -8.54 0.87
C ASP A 124 -14.75 -8.89 -0.30
N LEU A 125 -13.73 -8.07 -0.52
CA LEU A 125 -12.72 -8.22 -1.55
C LEU A 125 -11.34 -7.89 -0.97
N MET A 126 -10.33 -8.74 -1.21
CA MET A 126 -8.98 -8.47 -0.75
C MET A 126 -7.95 -8.84 -1.82
N SER A 127 -7.14 -7.87 -2.19
CA SER A 127 -6.07 -8.03 -3.17
C SER A 127 -4.75 -8.37 -2.49
N ILE A 128 -4.03 -9.36 -3.01
CA ILE A 128 -2.71 -9.78 -2.51
C ILE A 128 -1.74 -10.10 -3.65
N SER A 129 -0.43 -9.91 -3.42
CA SER A 129 0.62 -10.13 -4.42
C SER A 129 1.72 -11.04 -3.92
N GLY A 130 2.09 -12.03 -4.72
CA GLY A 130 3.07 -13.06 -4.35
C GLY A 130 4.47 -12.52 -4.09
N HIS A 131 4.94 -11.57 -4.91
CA HIS A 131 6.32 -11.05 -4.79
C HIS A 131 6.56 -10.19 -3.54
N LYS A 132 5.52 -9.71 -2.86
CA LYS A 132 5.64 -8.95 -1.61
C LYS A 132 5.81 -9.84 -0.37
N ILE A 133 5.55 -11.14 -0.52
CA ILE A 133 5.74 -12.16 0.52
C ILE A 133 6.79 -13.20 0.12
N TYR A 134 7.80 -12.80 -0.65
CA TYR A 134 8.90 -13.63 -1.14
C TYR A 134 8.47 -14.77 -2.07
N GLY A 135 7.28 -14.68 -2.66
CA GLY A 135 6.77 -15.59 -3.68
C GLY A 135 7.18 -15.17 -5.10
N PRO A 136 6.72 -15.92 -6.11
CA PRO A 136 7.01 -15.61 -7.50
C PRO A 136 6.45 -14.25 -7.93
N LYS A 137 7.15 -13.55 -8.83
CA LYS A 137 6.62 -12.38 -9.54
C LYS A 137 5.56 -12.81 -10.56
N GLY A 138 4.60 -11.92 -10.87
CA GLY A 138 3.58 -12.16 -11.89
C GLY A 138 2.44 -13.07 -11.44
N ILE A 139 2.28 -13.27 -10.13
CA ILE A 139 1.16 -14.00 -9.50
C ILE A 139 0.67 -13.26 -8.26
N GLY A 140 -0.64 -13.26 -8.06
CA GLY A 140 -1.34 -12.77 -6.88
C GLY A 140 -2.68 -13.46 -6.77
N ALA A 141 -3.52 -13.00 -5.87
CA ALA A 141 -4.89 -13.46 -5.74
C ALA A 141 -5.84 -12.31 -5.37
N LEU A 142 -7.10 -12.52 -5.71
CA LEU A 142 -8.22 -11.74 -5.21
C LEU A 142 -9.09 -12.67 -4.37
N TYR A 143 -9.23 -12.36 -3.07
CA TYR A 143 -10.30 -12.94 -2.27
C TYR A 143 -11.61 -12.29 -2.68
N VAL A 144 -12.66 -13.09 -2.82
CA VAL A 144 -14.02 -12.63 -3.15
C VAL A 144 -15.00 -13.33 -2.22
N ARG A 145 -15.70 -12.57 -1.38
CA ARG A 145 -16.73 -13.08 -0.47
C ARG A 145 -17.88 -13.70 -1.26
N ARG A 146 -18.26 -14.90 -0.90
CA ARG A 146 -19.25 -15.71 -1.65
C ARG A 146 -20.58 -15.87 -0.95
N ARG A 147 -20.67 -15.49 0.31
CA ARG A 147 -21.88 -15.60 1.14
C ARG A 147 -21.90 -14.47 2.15
N ASN A 148 -23.05 -13.87 2.33
CA ASN A 148 -23.38 -12.92 3.39
C ASN A 148 -22.39 -11.73 3.53
N PRO A 149 -22.28 -10.87 2.52
CA PRO A 149 -22.98 -10.83 1.22
C PRO A 149 -22.33 -11.72 0.16
N LYS A 150 -22.98 -11.85 -0.99
CA LYS A 150 -22.41 -12.52 -2.16
C LYS A 150 -21.96 -11.50 -3.18
N VAL A 151 -20.67 -11.26 -3.23
CA VAL A 151 -20.06 -10.39 -4.25
C VAL A 151 -20.19 -11.02 -5.65
N LYS A 152 -20.44 -10.16 -6.62
CA LYS A 152 -20.46 -10.46 -8.04
C LYS A 152 -19.56 -9.50 -8.78
N LEU A 153 -18.82 -10.01 -9.76
CA LEU A 153 -17.86 -9.24 -10.54
C LEU A 153 -18.08 -9.45 -12.02
N ASN A 154 -17.92 -8.39 -12.80
CA ASN A 154 -17.70 -8.51 -14.22
C ASN A 154 -16.23 -8.92 -14.48
N PRO A 155 -15.96 -9.83 -15.43
CA PRO A 155 -14.59 -10.27 -15.70
C PRO A 155 -13.81 -9.22 -16.51
N LEU A 156 -12.53 -9.02 -16.18
CA LEU A 156 -11.62 -8.22 -17.02
C LEU A 156 -11.17 -9.00 -18.26
N LEU A 157 -10.92 -10.30 -18.10
CA LEU A 157 -10.42 -11.18 -19.18
C LEU A 157 -11.46 -12.22 -19.54
N HIS A 158 -11.94 -12.14 -20.78
CA HIS A 158 -12.93 -13.06 -21.34
C HIS A 158 -12.27 -14.29 -21.96
N GLY A 159 -12.97 -15.43 -22.02
CA GLY A 159 -12.49 -16.67 -22.67
C GLY A 159 -13.09 -17.92 -22.06
N GLY A 160 -12.30 -18.93 -21.76
CA GLY A 160 -12.70 -20.28 -21.37
C GLY A 160 -13.32 -20.45 -19.97
N GLY A 161 -13.69 -19.37 -19.27
CA GLY A 161 -14.43 -19.43 -18.01
C GLY A 161 -13.62 -19.93 -16.80
N HIS A 162 -12.28 -19.86 -16.85
CA HIS A 162 -11.42 -20.20 -15.72
C HIS A 162 -11.70 -19.25 -14.53
N GLU A 163 -11.25 -19.62 -13.36
CA GLU A 163 -11.48 -18.86 -12.12
C GLU A 163 -12.94 -18.42 -11.97
N ARG A 164 -13.87 -19.38 -12.14
CA ARG A 164 -15.34 -19.17 -12.02
C ARG A 164 -15.94 -18.20 -13.04
N GLY A 165 -15.24 -17.94 -14.14
CA GLY A 165 -15.63 -17.00 -15.17
C GLY A 165 -15.11 -15.57 -14.94
N TRP A 166 -14.46 -15.30 -13.80
CA TRP A 166 -13.96 -13.97 -13.47
C TRP A 166 -12.61 -13.65 -14.14
N ARG A 167 -11.78 -14.67 -14.36
CA ARG A 167 -10.48 -14.49 -15.00
C ARG A 167 -10.17 -15.68 -15.92
N SER A 168 -10.40 -15.50 -17.19
CA SER A 168 -10.14 -16.53 -18.19
C SER A 168 -8.65 -16.60 -18.57
N GLY A 169 -8.23 -17.74 -19.06
CA GLY A 169 -6.86 -18.04 -19.47
C GLY A 169 -6.32 -19.27 -18.74
N THR A 170 -5.51 -20.09 -19.42
CA THR A 170 -4.87 -21.24 -18.82
C THR A 170 -4.09 -20.84 -17.57
N LEU A 171 -4.32 -21.57 -16.46
CA LEU A 171 -3.72 -21.25 -15.18
C LEU A 171 -2.21 -21.45 -15.20
N ASN A 172 -1.47 -20.48 -14.64
CA ASN A 172 -0.02 -20.58 -14.43
C ASN A 172 0.27 -21.44 -13.19
N VAL A 173 0.09 -22.76 -13.33
CA VAL A 173 0.20 -23.74 -12.22
C VAL A 173 1.50 -23.60 -11.43
N PRO A 174 2.69 -23.50 -12.06
CA PRO A 174 3.93 -23.37 -11.29
C PRO A 174 3.95 -22.14 -10.38
N SER A 175 3.51 -20.98 -10.87
CA SER A 175 3.45 -19.76 -10.07
C SER A 175 2.39 -19.83 -8.98
N ILE A 176 1.22 -20.44 -9.25
CA ILE A 176 0.16 -20.66 -8.27
C ILE A 176 0.66 -21.53 -7.11
N VAL A 177 1.34 -22.63 -7.41
CA VAL A 177 1.91 -23.51 -6.37
C VAL A 177 2.98 -22.78 -5.55
N GLY A 178 3.87 -22.03 -6.21
CA GLY A 178 4.88 -21.20 -5.53
C GLY A 178 4.26 -20.13 -4.65
N PHE A 179 3.18 -19.47 -5.14
CA PHE A 179 2.42 -18.48 -4.37
C PHE A 179 1.74 -19.11 -3.14
N GLY A 180 1.05 -20.25 -3.31
CA GLY A 180 0.44 -20.97 -2.19
C GLY A 180 1.48 -21.34 -1.12
N LYS A 181 2.71 -21.74 -1.53
CA LYS A 181 3.79 -21.97 -0.58
C LYS A 181 4.27 -20.70 0.12
N ALA A 182 4.36 -19.59 -0.61
CA ALA A 182 4.73 -18.29 -0.04
C ALA A 182 3.71 -17.81 1.01
N VAL A 183 2.40 -17.92 0.72
CA VAL A 183 1.33 -17.61 1.68
C VAL A 183 1.45 -18.46 2.94
N GLN A 184 1.63 -19.80 2.78
CA GLN A 184 1.81 -20.69 3.92
C GLN A 184 2.99 -20.30 4.81
N LEU A 185 4.12 -19.90 4.20
CA LEU A 185 5.30 -19.45 4.94
C LEU A 185 5.10 -18.06 5.55
N ALA A 186 4.39 -17.18 4.84
CA ALA A 186 4.06 -15.85 5.31
C ALA A 186 3.21 -15.87 6.58
N ASP A 187 2.21 -16.73 6.60
CA ASP A 187 1.34 -16.94 7.77
C ASP A 187 2.09 -17.58 8.93
N ARG A 188 2.77 -18.71 8.67
CA ARG A 188 3.52 -19.44 9.70
C ARG A 188 4.55 -18.60 10.44
N ASP A 189 5.30 -17.76 9.70
CA ASP A 189 6.45 -17.02 10.22
C ASP A 189 6.10 -15.54 10.49
N ARG A 190 4.82 -15.16 10.51
CA ARG A 190 4.34 -13.78 10.56
C ARG A 190 4.85 -13.04 11.79
N GLU A 191 4.61 -13.58 12.98
CA GLU A 191 4.96 -12.92 14.24
C GLU A 191 6.48 -12.77 14.39
N GLU A 192 7.25 -13.85 14.12
CA GLU A 192 8.72 -13.83 14.20
C GLU A 192 9.30 -12.82 13.19
N ARG A 193 8.74 -12.79 11.97
CA ARG A 193 9.16 -11.85 10.93
C ARG A 193 8.85 -10.41 11.31
N ALA A 194 7.63 -10.15 11.78
CA ALA A 194 7.21 -8.82 12.18
C ALA A 194 8.09 -8.29 13.31
N GLN A 195 8.32 -9.10 14.35
CA GLN A 195 9.21 -8.74 15.46
C GLN A 195 10.63 -8.48 14.98
N HIS A 196 11.20 -9.35 14.15
CA HIS A 196 12.56 -9.20 13.65
C HIS A 196 12.77 -7.89 12.88
N VAL A 197 11.86 -7.57 11.94
CA VAL A 197 12.01 -6.34 11.16
C VAL A 197 11.69 -5.09 11.98
N ASP A 198 10.79 -5.19 12.96
CA ASP A 198 10.49 -4.11 13.90
C ASP A 198 11.71 -3.74 14.76
N GLU A 199 12.41 -4.74 15.30
CA GLU A 199 13.65 -4.52 16.05
C GLU A 199 14.71 -3.81 15.20
N LEU A 200 14.79 -4.13 13.90
CA LEU A 200 15.75 -3.54 12.97
C LEU A 200 15.38 -2.11 12.58
N THR A 201 14.11 -1.87 12.24
CA THR A 201 13.63 -0.52 11.85
C THR A 201 13.59 0.42 13.04
N SER A 202 13.16 -0.05 14.21
CA SER A 202 13.19 0.73 15.45
C SER A 202 14.62 1.14 15.83
N TYR A 203 15.59 0.23 15.68
CA TYR A 203 16.98 0.58 15.89
C TYR A 203 17.47 1.66 14.93
N MET A 204 17.20 1.51 13.62
CA MET A 204 17.57 2.50 12.62
C MET A 204 16.98 3.87 12.95
N TRP A 205 15.67 3.91 13.20
CA TRP A 205 14.95 5.14 13.52
C TRP A 205 15.53 5.83 14.76
N ASN A 206 15.68 5.09 15.87
CA ASN A 206 16.19 5.66 17.12
C ASN A 206 17.60 6.24 16.95
N ARG A 207 18.51 5.51 16.29
CA ARG A 207 19.86 5.99 16.01
C ARG A 207 19.87 7.25 15.15
N LEU A 208 19.06 7.27 14.08
CA LEU A 208 18.96 8.44 13.20
C LEU A 208 18.39 9.65 13.95
N ASN A 209 17.36 9.45 14.76
CA ASN A 209 16.71 10.49 15.52
C ASN A 209 17.59 11.05 16.66
N ASP A 210 18.47 10.21 17.23
CA ASP A 210 19.42 10.64 18.27
C ASP A 210 20.63 11.39 17.70
N GLU A 211 21.06 11.09 16.47
CA GLU A 211 22.32 11.59 15.89
C GLU A 211 22.13 12.64 14.79
N LEU A 212 20.90 12.83 14.29
CA LEU A 212 20.58 13.82 13.26
C LEU A 212 19.46 14.75 13.72
N ASP A 213 19.71 16.06 13.64
CA ASP A 213 18.67 17.06 13.78
C ASP A 213 17.81 17.14 12.52
N ASP A 214 16.62 17.73 12.61
CA ASP A 214 15.75 18.07 11.48
C ASP A 214 15.44 16.89 10.56
N ILE A 215 15.07 15.75 11.13
CA ILE A 215 14.49 14.61 10.41
C ILE A 215 13.03 14.40 10.81
N VAL A 216 12.21 13.92 9.89
CA VAL A 216 10.78 13.68 10.11
C VAL A 216 10.43 12.28 9.66
N LEU A 217 9.81 11.49 10.55
CA LEU A 217 9.17 10.23 10.18
C LEU A 217 7.86 10.55 9.44
N ASN A 218 7.70 10.03 8.24
CA ASN A 218 6.46 10.14 7.48
C ASN A 218 5.57 8.93 7.77
N GLY A 219 4.27 9.19 7.96
CA GLY A 219 3.28 8.19 8.37
C GLY A 219 3.17 8.01 9.88
N HIS A 220 2.15 7.26 10.29
CA HIS A 220 1.79 7.09 11.70
C HIS A 220 2.92 6.43 12.50
N PRO A 221 3.28 6.94 13.69
CA PRO A 221 4.41 6.42 14.46
C PRO A 221 4.20 5.01 15.01
N GLU A 222 2.94 4.62 15.30
CA GLU A 222 2.59 3.35 15.92
C GLU A 222 1.76 2.45 14.97
N ASN A 223 0.69 2.99 14.35
CA ASN A 223 -0.19 2.23 13.46
C ASN A 223 0.48 2.09 12.07
N ARG A 224 1.51 1.23 11.99
CA ARG A 224 2.28 1.01 10.77
C ARG A 224 2.80 -0.41 10.62
N ILE A 225 3.06 -0.82 9.39
CA ILE A 225 3.78 -2.08 9.14
C ILE A 225 5.24 -1.95 9.59
N PRO A 226 5.80 -3.00 10.23
CA PRO A 226 7.10 -2.89 10.90
C PRO A 226 8.30 -2.82 9.94
N ASN A 227 8.13 -3.20 8.69
CA ASN A 227 9.22 -3.32 7.71
C ASN A 227 9.48 -2.07 6.88
N ASN A 228 8.80 -0.98 7.15
CA ASN A 228 8.87 0.26 6.36
C ASN A 228 9.23 1.45 7.26
N LEU A 229 10.22 2.24 6.82
CA LEU A 229 10.49 3.57 7.33
C LEU A 229 10.53 4.55 6.16
N ASN A 230 9.76 5.63 6.25
CA ASN A 230 9.85 6.74 5.32
C ASN A 230 10.29 7.98 6.13
N ILE A 231 11.47 8.52 5.82
CA ILE A 231 12.08 9.59 6.59
C ILE A 231 12.47 10.73 5.67
N SER A 232 12.03 11.94 6.00
CA SER A 232 12.47 13.18 5.35
C SER A 232 13.68 13.75 6.08
N PHE A 233 14.75 14.06 5.34
CA PHE A 233 16.00 14.62 5.84
C PHE A 233 16.09 16.09 5.41
N THR A 234 15.63 17.02 6.25
CA THR A 234 15.61 18.45 5.93
C THR A 234 16.99 18.96 5.48
N GLY A 235 17.00 19.69 4.36
CA GLY A 235 18.23 20.24 3.79
C GLY A 235 19.04 19.24 2.94
N VAL A 236 18.50 18.03 2.65
CA VAL A 236 19.19 17.03 1.82
C VAL A 236 18.25 16.52 0.73
N GLU A 237 18.54 16.80 -0.54
CA GLU A 237 17.79 16.24 -1.65
C GLU A 237 17.87 14.70 -1.69
N ASN A 238 16.74 14.03 -1.79
CA ASN A 238 16.65 12.57 -1.82
C ASN A 238 17.47 11.95 -2.97
N LYS A 239 17.51 12.57 -4.16
CA LYS A 239 18.33 12.11 -5.29
C LYS A 239 19.83 12.14 -4.97
N ALA A 240 20.28 13.18 -4.29
CA ALA A 240 21.66 13.29 -3.86
C ALA A 240 21.98 12.20 -2.83
N LEU A 241 21.07 11.96 -1.88
CA LEU A 241 21.23 10.94 -0.85
C LEU A 241 21.27 9.53 -1.46
N VAL A 242 20.31 9.16 -2.31
CA VAL A 242 20.28 7.87 -3.02
C VAL A 242 21.56 7.64 -3.81
N LYS A 243 22.03 8.67 -4.56
CA LYS A 243 23.26 8.56 -5.36
C LYS A 243 24.51 8.32 -4.52
N ASN A 244 24.55 8.91 -3.32
CA ASN A 244 25.71 8.76 -2.42
C ASN A 244 25.68 7.45 -1.63
N LEU A 245 24.52 6.83 -1.45
CA LEU A 245 24.36 5.52 -0.82
C LEU A 245 24.72 4.37 -1.76
N GLN A 246 24.54 4.55 -3.08
CA GLN A 246 24.94 3.56 -4.07
C GLN A 246 26.47 3.46 -4.23
N PRO A 247 27.01 2.25 -4.52
CA PRO A 247 26.30 1.00 -4.81
C PRO A 247 25.99 0.14 -3.56
N ASP A 248 26.40 0.58 -2.37
CA ASP A 248 26.45 -0.28 -1.18
C ASP A 248 25.08 -0.47 -0.52
N ILE A 249 24.21 0.56 -0.60
CA ILE A 249 22.89 0.55 0.04
C ILE A 249 21.79 0.89 -0.98
N ALA A 250 20.84 -0.02 -1.13
CA ALA A 250 19.67 0.17 -2.00
C ALA A 250 18.50 0.76 -1.21
N VAL A 251 18.08 1.95 -1.57
CA VAL A 251 16.93 2.67 -0.99
C VAL A 251 16.07 3.28 -2.10
N SER A 252 14.87 3.74 -1.74
CA SER A 252 13.96 4.39 -2.67
C SER A 252 13.70 5.85 -2.26
N ALA A 253 13.65 6.74 -3.24
CA ALA A 253 13.27 8.14 -3.05
C ALA A 253 11.74 8.36 -3.06
N GLY A 254 10.94 7.43 -2.56
CA GLY A 254 9.47 7.54 -2.51
C GLY A 254 8.79 7.40 -3.88
N SER A 255 8.97 8.33 -4.77
CA SER A 255 8.40 8.34 -6.13
C SER A 255 9.21 7.49 -7.12
N ALA A 256 9.36 6.19 -6.88
CA ALA A 256 10.17 5.30 -7.74
C ALA A 256 9.45 4.86 -9.03
N CYS A 257 8.19 5.20 -9.24
CA CYS A 257 7.47 4.99 -10.48
C CYS A 257 7.55 6.23 -11.37
N THR A 258 8.72 6.47 -11.97
CA THR A 258 8.79 7.32 -13.14
C THR A 258 8.16 6.56 -14.31
N THR A 259 6.90 6.78 -14.58
CA THR A 259 6.31 6.52 -15.89
C THR A 259 7.14 7.31 -16.91
N GLY A 260 7.51 6.69 -18.02
CA GLY A 260 8.41 7.12 -19.10
C GLY A 260 8.51 8.59 -19.55
N SER A 261 8.01 9.55 -18.77
CA SER A 261 8.05 11.00 -19.04
C SER A 261 9.36 11.70 -18.62
N GLY A 262 10.24 11.02 -17.86
CA GLY A 262 11.50 11.60 -17.37
C GLY A 262 11.36 12.72 -16.33
N LYS A 263 10.16 13.10 -15.94
CA LYS A 263 9.90 14.00 -14.82
C LYS A 263 9.73 13.18 -13.54
N VAL A 264 10.52 13.47 -12.54
CA VAL A 264 10.31 12.95 -11.18
C VAL A 264 9.26 13.84 -10.53
N GLU A 265 8.05 13.39 -10.52
CA GLU A 265 6.98 14.03 -9.76
C GLU A 265 7.13 13.66 -8.27
N ALA A 266 6.73 14.57 -7.39
CA ALA A 266 6.69 14.27 -5.95
C ALA A 266 5.65 13.17 -5.69
N SER A 267 5.88 12.33 -4.67
CA SER A 267 4.94 11.29 -4.27
C SER A 267 3.58 11.90 -3.93
N HIS A 268 2.49 11.40 -4.55
CA HIS A 268 1.12 11.81 -4.22
C HIS A 268 0.79 11.52 -2.75
N VAL A 269 1.33 10.43 -2.19
CA VAL A 269 1.17 10.09 -0.77
C VAL A 269 1.77 11.17 0.13
N LEU A 270 3.00 11.62 -0.16
CA LEU A 270 3.64 12.69 0.61
C LEU A 270 2.93 14.04 0.42
N GLN A 271 2.39 14.31 -0.76
CA GLN A 271 1.59 15.50 -1.02
C GLN A 271 0.27 15.48 -0.23
N ALA A 272 -0.35 14.32 -0.07
CA ALA A 272 -1.58 14.15 0.70
C ALA A 272 -1.38 14.39 2.20
N ILE A 273 -0.24 13.97 2.77
CA ILE A 273 0.02 14.09 4.22
C ILE A 273 0.63 15.43 4.64
N THR A 274 1.16 16.23 3.73
CA THR A 274 1.79 17.52 4.07
C THR A 274 1.85 18.48 2.89
N VAL A 275 1.71 19.75 3.18
CA VAL A 275 1.89 20.85 2.21
C VAL A 275 3.34 21.33 2.11
N ASP A 276 4.24 20.78 2.92
CA ASP A 276 5.66 21.13 2.92
C ASP A 276 6.38 20.45 1.76
N GLU A 277 6.64 21.20 0.68
CA GLU A 277 7.31 20.71 -0.52
C GLU A 277 8.73 20.19 -0.24
N ASP A 278 9.43 20.76 0.74
CA ASP A 278 10.77 20.27 1.12
C ASP A 278 10.70 18.83 1.64
N ARG A 279 9.64 18.45 2.37
CA ARG A 279 9.45 17.06 2.80
C ARG A 279 9.32 16.09 1.63
N TRP A 280 8.66 16.48 0.56
CA TRP A 280 8.46 15.61 -0.62
C TRP A 280 9.77 15.28 -1.32
N HIS A 281 10.69 16.25 -1.38
CA HIS A 281 11.96 16.13 -2.09
C HIS A 281 13.10 15.59 -1.23
N ASN A 282 12.90 15.51 0.08
CA ASN A 282 13.90 15.07 1.05
C ASN A 282 13.60 13.69 1.63
N ALA A 283 12.50 13.05 1.22
CA ALA A 283 12.06 11.77 1.74
C ALA A 283 12.81 10.59 1.12
N ILE A 284 13.21 9.64 1.96
CA ILE A 284 13.76 8.34 1.58
C ILE A 284 12.93 7.25 2.26
N ARG A 285 12.56 6.23 1.47
CA ARG A 285 11.91 5.03 1.98
C ARG A 285 12.93 3.91 2.13
N PHE A 286 12.95 3.33 3.33
CA PHE A 286 13.73 2.15 3.69
C PHE A 286 12.78 0.97 3.83
N GLY A 287 13.05 -0.11 3.10
CA GLY A 287 12.34 -1.38 3.23
C GLY A 287 13.26 -2.43 3.84
N VAL A 288 12.93 -2.92 5.02
CA VAL A 288 13.68 -3.96 5.72
C VAL A 288 12.99 -5.30 5.52
N GLY A 289 13.74 -6.31 5.11
CA GLY A 289 13.22 -7.65 4.87
C GLY A 289 13.65 -8.67 5.93
N LYS A 290 13.03 -9.86 5.88
CA LYS A 290 13.29 -10.97 6.82
C LYS A 290 14.74 -11.46 6.85
N ASP A 291 15.50 -11.22 5.79
CA ASP A 291 16.88 -11.68 5.65
C ASP A 291 17.91 -10.60 6.03
N ASN A 292 17.47 -9.36 6.33
CA ASN A 292 18.36 -8.31 6.80
C ASN A 292 18.87 -8.63 8.21
N THR A 293 20.14 -8.28 8.44
CA THR A 293 20.80 -8.50 9.71
C THR A 293 21.02 -7.18 10.47
N ARG A 294 21.18 -7.28 11.76
CA ARG A 294 21.53 -6.14 12.63
C ARG A 294 22.79 -5.40 12.13
N ALA A 295 23.81 -6.14 11.73
CA ALA A 295 25.07 -5.56 11.24
C ALA A 295 24.90 -4.75 9.94
N GLU A 296 24.01 -5.21 9.02
CA GLU A 296 23.68 -4.46 7.81
C GLU A 296 22.94 -3.17 8.12
N ILE A 297 22.01 -3.19 9.07
CA ILE A 297 21.26 -1.99 9.49
C ILE A 297 22.19 -1.01 10.23
N GLU A 298 23.12 -1.48 11.07
CA GLU A 298 24.12 -0.66 11.71
C GLU A 298 25.01 0.04 10.67
N TYR A 299 25.52 -0.70 9.69
CA TYR A 299 26.32 -0.14 8.60
C TYR A 299 25.52 0.90 7.79
N ALA A 300 24.29 0.58 7.42
CA ALA A 300 23.44 1.49 6.65
C ALA A 300 23.14 2.78 7.43
N THR A 301 22.90 2.68 8.72
CA THR A 301 22.64 3.82 9.60
C THR A 301 23.86 4.72 9.74
N ASP A 302 25.04 4.13 9.98
CA ASP A 302 26.31 4.87 10.09
C ASP A 302 26.64 5.63 8.79
N GLU A 303 26.46 4.99 7.64
CA GLU A 303 26.67 5.63 6.34
C GLU A 303 25.65 6.74 6.05
N LEU A 304 24.37 6.55 6.42
CA LEU A 304 23.34 7.59 6.32
C LEU A 304 23.74 8.83 7.13
N ILE A 305 24.08 8.66 8.41
CA ILE A 305 24.48 9.76 9.29
C ILE A 305 25.68 10.50 8.68
N ARG A 306 26.68 9.76 8.23
CA ARG A 306 27.89 10.33 7.61
C ARG A 306 27.57 11.14 6.34
N ILE A 307 26.70 10.60 5.47
CA ILE A 307 26.37 11.22 4.19
C ILE A 307 25.47 12.44 4.40
N VAL A 308 24.44 12.35 5.25
CA VAL A 308 23.54 13.47 5.56
C VAL A 308 24.31 14.65 6.10
N ASN A 309 25.17 14.43 7.11
CA ASN A 309 26.03 15.49 7.67
C ASN A 309 26.96 16.10 6.62
N ARG A 310 27.55 15.28 5.74
CA ARG A 310 28.38 15.77 4.63
C ARG A 310 27.61 16.62 3.66
N LEU A 311 26.41 16.19 3.23
CA LEU A 311 25.59 16.92 2.24
C LEU A 311 25.09 18.24 2.81
N ARG A 312 24.65 18.28 4.06
CA ARG A 312 24.26 19.52 4.74
C ARG A 312 25.41 20.54 4.81
N ASN A 313 26.64 20.07 5.08
CA ASN A 313 27.83 20.94 5.12
C ASN A 313 28.28 21.46 3.74
N LEU A 314 27.78 20.91 2.63
CA LEU A 314 28.09 21.39 1.28
C LEU A 314 27.10 22.45 0.79
N THR A 315 25.97 22.61 1.47
CA THR A 315 24.88 23.53 1.10
C THR A 315 25.03 24.91 1.77
N PHE A 316 26.08 25.11 2.60
CA PHE A 316 26.42 26.39 3.26
C PHE A 316 27.62 27.07 2.60
#